data_f2a0e09c637d1dc10bbe34d8caa85079
#
_entry.id   f2a0e09c637d1dc10bbe34d8caa85079
#
_cell.length_a   1.000
_cell.length_b   1.000
_cell.length_c   1.000
_cell.angle_alpha   90.00
_cell.angle_beta   90.00
_cell.angle_gamma   90.00
#
_symmetry.space_group_name_H-M   'P 1'
#
loop_
_entity.id
_entity.type
_entity.pdbx_description
1 polymer ?
#
loop_
_entity_poly.entity_id
_entity_poly.type
_entity_poly.pdbx_seq_one_letter_code
_entity_poly.pdbx_strand_id
1 'polypeptide(L)'
;MNRTLALMAVIIGLAGYFWYDSTSDNSFDDAGSITLLGAAHAQEVEAEIDISTVVDMTIGNLDADVTVIEYASFTCPHCGNFHMGDFKELKKDYIDTGKIKFVYREVYFDRFGLWASAIARCAGP
;
A
#
# COMPACT_ATOMS: atom_id res chain seq x y z
N MET A 1 65.09 0.75 23.09
CA MET A 1 63.84 1.22 22.47
C MET A 1 62.73 0.99 23.49
N ASN A 2 62.20 2.04 24.11
CA ASN A 2 61.30 1.95 25.27
C ASN A 2 59.99 1.24 24.87
N ARG A 3 59.58 0.23 25.64
CA ARG A 3 58.33 -0.53 25.42
C ARG A 3 57.10 0.38 25.30
N THR A 4 57.13 1.56 25.94
CA THR A 4 56.09 2.58 25.87
C THR A 4 56.02 3.28 24.51
N LEU A 5 57.17 3.54 23.86
CA LEU A 5 57.18 4.10 22.50
C LEU A 5 56.66 3.15 21.44
N ALA A 6 56.92 1.85 21.58
CA ALA A 6 56.41 0.83 20.69
C ALA A 6 54.90 0.68 20.84
N LEU A 7 54.33 0.73 22.04
CA LEU A 7 52.87 0.69 22.28
C LEU A 7 52.16 1.92 21.73
N MET A 8 52.76 3.12 21.90
CA MET A 8 52.19 4.35 21.32
C MET A 8 52.15 4.31 19.79
N ALA A 9 53.18 3.78 19.13
CA ALA A 9 53.20 3.66 17.68
C ALA A 9 52.11 2.69 17.17
N VAL A 10 51.85 1.60 17.89
CA VAL A 10 50.80 0.66 17.54
C VAL A 10 49.39 1.26 17.70
N ILE A 11 49.16 2.01 18.78
CA ILE A 11 47.87 2.69 19.02
C ILE A 11 47.59 3.76 17.95
N ILE A 12 48.61 4.56 17.59
CA ILE A 12 48.46 5.58 16.52
C ILE A 12 48.22 4.90 15.16
N GLY A 13 48.90 3.80 14.87
CA GLY A 13 48.69 3.04 13.65
C GLY A 13 47.28 2.43 13.55
N LEU A 14 46.77 1.87 14.65
CA LEU A 14 45.42 1.31 14.69
C LEU A 14 44.34 2.41 14.60
N ALA A 15 44.55 3.55 15.27
CA ALA A 15 43.62 4.67 15.17
C ALA A 15 43.62 5.28 13.76
N GLY A 16 44.76 5.38 13.11
CA GLY A 16 44.87 5.84 11.73
C GLY A 16 44.23 4.88 10.75
N TYR A 17 44.38 3.56 10.94
CA TYR A 17 43.74 2.54 10.13
C TYR A 17 42.20 2.59 10.26
N PHE A 18 41.70 2.70 11.48
CA PHE A 18 40.28 2.82 11.75
C PHE A 18 39.66 4.07 11.16
N TRP A 19 40.42 5.20 11.16
CA TRP A 19 39.97 6.46 10.58
C TRP A 19 40.00 6.41 9.04
N TYR A 20 41.02 5.75 8.47
CA TYR A 20 41.11 5.54 7.02
C TYR A 20 39.97 4.66 6.48
N ASP A 21 39.64 3.56 7.17
CA ASP A 21 38.58 2.66 6.81
C ASP A 21 37.18 3.35 6.91
N SER A 22 37.02 4.18 7.95
CA SER A 22 35.78 4.93 8.15
C SER A 22 35.56 6.07 7.15
N THR A 23 36.60 6.53 6.45
CA THR A 23 36.48 7.58 5.43
C THR A 23 36.40 7.04 4.00
N SER A 24 36.58 5.73 3.82
CA SER A 24 36.57 5.10 2.49
C SER A 24 35.17 4.73 2.01
N ASP A 25 34.15 4.75 2.87
CA ASP A 25 32.80 4.33 2.52
C ASP A 25 31.86 5.44 2.10
N ASN A 26 32.39 6.64 1.77
CA ASN A 26 31.57 7.71 1.20
C ASN A 26 31.52 7.68 -0.35
N SER A 27 31.51 6.46 -0.93
CA SER A 27 31.28 6.27 -2.38
C SER A 27 29.79 6.29 -2.75
N PHE A 28 28.93 6.84 -1.91
CA PHE A 28 27.51 7.02 -2.25
C PHE A 28 27.24 8.32 -3.03
N ASP A 29 28.23 9.18 -3.17
CA ASP A 29 28.05 10.45 -3.92
C ASP A 29 28.18 10.31 -5.43
N ASP A 30 28.51 9.12 -5.96
CA ASP A 30 28.50 8.83 -7.39
C ASP A 30 27.21 8.08 -7.86
N ALA A 31 26.18 8.06 -7.01
CA ALA A 31 24.85 7.62 -7.42
C ALA A 31 24.14 8.61 -8.37
N GLY A 32 24.83 9.69 -8.73
CA GLY A 32 24.31 10.71 -9.65
C GLY A 32 24.32 10.30 -11.13
N SER A 33 24.88 9.14 -11.49
CA SER A 33 24.91 8.69 -12.89
C SER A 33 24.58 7.21 -13.11
N ILE A 34 23.96 6.54 -12.14
CA ILE A 34 23.15 5.41 -12.52
C ILE A 34 21.91 6.00 -13.18
N THR A 35 22.07 6.34 -14.47
CA THR A 35 20.92 6.35 -15.34
C THR A 35 20.38 4.93 -15.26
N LEU A 36 19.43 4.71 -14.37
CA LEU A 36 18.58 3.54 -14.32
C LEU A 36 17.87 3.51 -15.68
N LEU A 37 18.54 2.89 -16.66
CA LEU A 37 17.89 2.38 -17.86
C LEU A 37 16.89 1.31 -17.40
N GLY A 38 15.85 1.74 -16.77
CA GLY A 38 14.85 0.89 -16.12
C GLY A 38 14.17 1.49 -14.92
N ALA A 39 14.60 2.65 -14.42
CA ALA A 39 13.65 3.50 -13.75
C ALA A 39 12.61 3.83 -14.83
N ALA A 40 11.55 3.03 -14.89
CA ALA A 40 10.32 3.54 -15.44
C ALA A 40 10.19 4.92 -14.79
N HIS A 41 10.35 6.00 -15.55
CA HIS A 41 9.72 7.23 -15.20
C HIS A 41 8.27 6.80 -15.02
N ALA A 42 7.85 6.58 -13.77
CA ALA A 42 6.50 6.87 -13.42
C ALA A 42 6.39 8.37 -13.68
N GLN A 43 6.31 8.75 -14.96
CA GLN A 43 5.61 9.94 -15.33
C GLN A 43 4.28 9.75 -14.63
N GLU A 44 4.01 10.58 -13.62
CA GLU A 44 2.66 10.93 -13.30
C GLU A 44 2.04 11.41 -14.61
N VAL A 45 1.66 10.46 -15.43
CA VAL A 45 0.61 10.67 -16.38
C VAL A 45 -0.59 10.80 -15.47
N GLU A 46 -0.93 12.03 -15.09
CA GLU A 46 -2.29 12.40 -14.75
C GLU A 46 -3.13 12.14 -16.03
N ALA A 47 -3.18 10.89 -16.43
CA ALA A 47 -4.23 10.42 -17.30
C ALA A 47 -5.46 10.54 -16.42
N GLU A 48 -6.28 11.54 -16.69
CA GLU A 48 -7.61 11.65 -16.11
C GLU A 48 -8.30 10.31 -16.36
N ILE A 49 -8.32 9.47 -15.29
CA ILE A 49 -8.92 8.13 -15.39
C ILE A 49 -10.40 8.36 -15.54
N ASP A 50 -10.94 8.05 -16.70
CA ASP A 50 -12.40 8.10 -16.92
C ASP A 50 -13.08 7.03 -16.05
N ILE A 51 -13.63 7.47 -14.94
CA ILE A 51 -14.40 6.64 -14.01
C ILE A 51 -15.89 6.57 -14.37
N SER A 52 -16.34 7.23 -15.43
CA SER A 52 -17.76 7.31 -15.82
C SER A 52 -18.36 5.93 -16.16
N THR A 53 -17.51 4.97 -16.53
CA THR A 53 -17.90 3.60 -16.85
C THR A 53 -17.92 2.68 -15.62
N VAL A 54 -17.45 3.15 -14.47
CA VAL A 54 -17.41 2.36 -13.23
C VAL A 54 -18.75 2.48 -12.52
N VAL A 55 -19.52 1.40 -12.53
CA VAL A 55 -20.79 1.34 -11.82
C VAL A 55 -20.55 0.95 -10.37
N ASP A 56 -21.05 1.78 -9.44
CA ASP A 56 -21.02 1.44 -8.01
C ASP A 56 -22.00 0.30 -7.70
N MET A 57 -21.53 -0.69 -6.95
CA MET A 57 -22.39 -1.77 -6.44
C MET A 57 -23.14 -1.26 -5.21
N THR A 58 -24.40 -0.91 -5.39
CA THR A 58 -25.17 -0.16 -4.39
C THR A 58 -26.40 -0.94 -3.94
N ILE A 59 -26.68 -0.92 -2.65
CA ILE A 59 -27.93 -1.43 -2.05
C ILE A 59 -28.51 -0.42 -1.07
N GLY A 60 -29.81 -0.57 -0.78
CA GLY A 60 -30.56 0.34 0.09
C GLY A 60 -31.24 1.48 -0.66
N ASN A 61 -31.51 2.56 0.05
CA ASN A 61 -32.17 3.72 -0.53
C ASN A 61 -31.17 4.65 -1.24
N LEU A 62 -31.27 4.78 -2.57
CA LEU A 62 -30.37 5.61 -3.36
C LEU A 62 -30.44 7.09 -3.00
N ASP A 63 -31.58 7.55 -2.46
CA ASP A 63 -31.84 8.94 -2.08
C ASP A 63 -31.60 9.20 -0.58
N ALA A 64 -31.00 8.24 0.14
CA ALA A 64 -30.70 8.43 1.56
C ALA A 64 -29.64 9.52 1.76
N ASP A 65 -29.84 10.35 2.80
CA ASP A 65 -28.91 11.43 3.18
C ASP A 65 -27.53 10.93 3.56
N VAL A 66 -27.44 9.68 4.04
CA VAL A 66 -26.19 9.04 4.49
C VAL A 66 -25.77 7.96 3.53
N THR A 67 -24.55 8.09 3.01
CA THR A 67 -23.91 7.05 2.21
C THR A 67 -22.79 6.40 3.01
N VAL A 68 -22.83 5.07 3.13
CA VAL A 68 -21.76 4.26 3.71
C VAL A 68 -21.05 3.51 2.57
N ILE A 69 -19.73 3.69 2.49
CA ILE A 69 -18.92 3.02 1.46
C ILE A 69 -18.01 2.02 2.15
N GLU A 70 -18.10 0.77 1.76
CA GLU A 70 -17.18 -0.28 2.17
C GLU A 70 -16.13 -0.49 1.07
N TYR A 71 -14.85 -0.37 1.43
CA TYR A 71 -13.74 -0.78 0.60
C TYR A 71 -13.25 -2.16 1.04
N ALA A 72 -13.55 -3.20 0.30
CA ALA A 72 -13.30 -4.58 0.69
C ALA A 72 -12.69 -5.43 -0.44
N SER A 73 -12.05 -6.53 -0.05
CA SER A 73 -11.56 -7.55 -0.99
C SER A 73 -12.21 -8.89 -0.72
N PHE A 74 -12.53 -9.62 -1.77
CA PHE A 74 -13.02 -11.01 -1.68
C PHE A 74 -12.02 -11.98 -1.04
N THR A 75 -10.74 -11.61 -1.00
CA THR A 75 -9.68 -12.40 -0.35
C THR A 75 -9.31 -11.91 1.05
N CYS A 76 -10.01 -10.91 1.57
CA CYS A 76 -9.77 -10.35 2.89
C CYS A 76 -10.56 -11.11 3.98
N PRO A 77 -9.90 -11.83 4.91
CA PRO A 77 -10.63 -12.57 5.96
C PRO A 77 -11.44 -11.66 6.88
N HIS A 78 -10.95 -10.45 7.18
CA HIS A 78 -11.66 -9.49 8.04
C HIS A 78 -12.93 -8.98 7.37
N CYS A 79 -12.90 -8.73 6.07
CA CYS A 79 -14.08 -8.36 5.29
C CYS A 79 -15.11 -9.49 5.30
N GLY A 80 -14.67 -10.74 5.10
CA GLY A 80 -15.53 -11.91 5.21
C GLY A 80 -16.19 -12.03 6.59
N ASN A 81 -15.44 -11.83 7.66
CA ASN A 81 -15.98 -11.87 9.03
C ASN A 81 -17.04 -10.77 9.26
N PHE A 82 -16.78 -9.56 8.77
CA PHE A 82 -17.75 -8.46 8.82
C PHE A 82 -19.07 -8.86 8.13
N HIS A 83 -19.01 -9.40 6.92
CA HIS A 83 -20.19 -9.82 6.19
C HIS A 83 -20.94 -11.01 6.82
N MET A 84 -20.22 -11.89 7.51
CA MET A 84 -20.85 -12.99 8.25
C MET A 84 -21.50 -12.54 9.57
N GLY A 85 -21.05 -11.43 10.14
CA GLY A 85 -21.48 -10.87 11.42
C GLY A 85 -22.19 -9.52 11.31
N ASP A 86 -21.46 -8.46 11.63
CA ASP A 86 -21.97 -7.09 11.86
C ASP A 86 -22.73 -6.51 10.64
N PHE A 87 -22.34 -6.89 9.43
CA PHE A 87 -23.04 -6.47 8.22
C PHE A 87 -24.51 -6.89 8.19
N LYS A 88 -24.87 -8.02 8.80
CA LYS A 88 -26.26 -8.48 8.84
C LYS A 88 -27.13 -7.57 9.69
N GLU A 89 -26.57 -7.06 10.79
CA GLU A 89 -27.25 -6.09 11.65
C GLU A 89 -27.35 -4.73 10.96
N LEU A 90 -26.23 -4.25 10.37
CA LEU A 90 -26.20 -3.03 9.56
C LEU A 90 -27.25 -3.10 8.43
N LYS A 91 -27.31 -4.22 7.73
CA LYS A 91 -28.27 -4.41 6.67
C LYS A 91 -29.70 -4.31 7.16
N LYS A 92 -30.04 -5.07 8.20
CA LYS A 92 -31.38 -5.13 8.77
C LYS A 92 -31.85 -3.78 9.33
N ASP A 93 -30.99 -3.08 10.06
CA ASP A 93 -31.40 -1.92 10.87
C ASP A 93 -31.26 -0.58 10.12
N TYR A 94 -30.46 -0.55 9.04
CA TYR A 94 -30.17 0.69 8.32
C TYR A 94 -30.40 0.58 6.80
N ILE A 95 -29.93 -0.48 6.15
CA ILE A 95 -30.06 -0.62 4.70
C ILE A 95 -31.50 -0.97 4.32
N ASP A 96 -32.05 -2.03 4.89
CA ASP A 96 -33.39 -2.53 4.58
C ASP A 96 -34.49 -1.56 5.07
N THR A 97 -34.17 -0.71 6.03
CA THR A 97 -35.07 0.36 6.51
C THR A 97 -34.96 1.66 5.72
N GLY A 98 -34.08 1.70 4.71
CA GLY A 98 -33.89 2.85 3.83
C GLY A 98 -33.19 4.06 4.47
N LYS A 99 -32.57 3.89 5.63
CA LYS A 99 -31.87 4.99 6.33
C LYS A 99 -30.55 5.35 5.68
N ILE A 100 -29.91 4.40 5.02
CA ILE A 100 -28.63 4.60 4.34
C ILE A 100 -28.64 4.04 2.92
N LYS A 101 -27.79 4.64 2.09
CA LYS A 101 -27.27 4.05 0.86
C LYS A 101 -25.95 3.36 1.17
N PHE A 102 -25.84 2.07 0.86
CA PHE A 102 -24.62 1.32 1.06
C PHE A 102 -23.98 1.02 -0.29
N VAL A 103 -22.68 1.32 -0.41
CA VAL A 103 -21.89 1.12 -1.63
C VAL A 103 -20.73 0.18 -1.32
N TYR A 104 -20.61 -0.89 -2.09
CA TYR A 104 -19.46 -1.79 -2.02
C TYR A 104 -18.46 -1.45 -3.13
N ARG A 105 -17.21 -1.20 -2.76
CA ARG A 105 -16.10 -0.95 -3.69
C ARG A 105 -14.97 -1.94 -3.45
N GLU A 106 -14.62 -2.66 -4.50
CA GLU A 106 -13.55 -3.64 -4.42
C GLU A 106 -12.18 -2.97 -4.32
N VAL A 107 -11.32 -3.55 -3.47
CA VAL A 107 -9.89 -3.30 -3.44
C VAL A 107 -9.14 -4.61 -3.71
N TYR A 108 -8.01 -4.52 -4.39
CA TYR A 108 -7.29 -5.71 -4.86
C TYR A 108 -5.94 -5.81 -4.16
N PHE A 109 -5.82 -6.75 -3.22
CA PHE A 109 -4.55 -7.06 -2.55
C PHE A 109 -3.75 -8.13 -3.29
N ASP A 110 -4.45 -8.91 -4.13
CA ASP A 110 -3.88 -10.01 -4.90
C ASP A 110 -4.72 -10.31 -6.17
N ARG A 111 -4.16 -11.16 -7.03
CA ARG A 111 -4.81 -11.56 -8.30
C ARG A 111 -6.14 -12.29 -8.11
N PHE A 112 -6.29 -13.02 -7.00
CA PHE A 112 -7.53 -13.80 -6.77
C PHE A 112 -8.67 -12.87 -6.38
N GLY A 113 -8.40 -11.82 -5.59
CA GLY A 113 -9.35 -10.76 -5.30
C GLY A 113 -9.84 -10.07 -6.57
N LEU A 114 -8.92 -9.74 -7.49
CA LEU A 114 -9.26 -9.17 -8.79
C LEU A 114 -10.14 -10.13 -9.62
N TRP A 115 -9.79 -11.40 -9.69
CA TRP A 115 -10.58 -12.38 -10.45
C TRP A 115 -11.98 -12.59 -9.86
N ALA A 116 -12.06 -12.67 -8.53
CA ALA A 116 -13.35 -12.80 -7.85
C ALA A 116 -14.25 -11.58 -8.12
N SER A 117 -13.70 -10.38 -8.07
CA SER A 117 -14.43 -9.15 -8.42
C SER A 117 -14.91 -9.15 -9.87
N ALA A 118 -14.05 -9.54 -10.80
CA ALA A 118 -14.43 -9.62 -12.21
C ALA A 118 -15.60 -10.59 -12.42
N ILE A 119 -15.59 -11.74 -11.75
CA ILE A 119 -16.69 -12.72 -11.81
C ILE A 119 -17.97 -12.15 -11.19
N ALA A 120 -17.85 -11.51 -10.00
CA ALA A 120 -19.01 -10.93 -9.32
C ALA A 120 -19.69 -9.85 -10.20
N ARG A 121 -18.90 -9.00 -10.86
CA ARG A 121 -19.42 -7.96 -11.75
C ARG A 121 -20.03 -8.48 -13.04
N CYS A 122 -19.74 -9.70 -13.46
CA CYS A 122 -20.41 -10.32 -14.61
C CYS A 122 -21.91 -10.58 -14.34
N ALA A 123 -22.34 -10.65 -13.09
CA ALA A 123 -23.74 -10.83 -12.73
C ALA A 123 -24.56 -9.52 -12.82
N GLY A 124 -23.91 -8.39 -13.07
CA GLY A 124 -24.48 -7.05 -13.05
C GLY A 124 -24.52 -6.44 -11.65
N PRO A 125 -24.87 -5.15 -11.56
CA PRO A 125 -25.04 -4.46 -10.30
C PRO A 125 -26.29 -4.94 -9.55
#